data_c60ebfcc92dff8acdc7a27782c4446e2
#
_entry.id   c60ebfcc92dff8acdc7a27782c4446e2
#
_cell.length_a   1.000
_cell.length_b   1.000
_cell.length_c   1.000
_cell.angle_alpha   90.00
_cell.angle_beta   90.00
_cell.angle_gamma   90.00
#
_symmetry.space_group_name_H-M   'P 1'
#
loop_
_entity.id
_entity.type
_entity.pdbx_description
1 polymer ?
#
loop_
_entity_poly.entity_id
_entity_poly.type
_entity_poly.pdbx_seq_one_letter_code
_entity_poly.pdbx_strand_id
1 'polypeptide(L)'
;MYSVRSVHNDCVIGLDFGTTDSAIAIADPQRQATLASFTSGGSTATSFRSILYFPPKDKTSGTRAETKAGPEAIASYLDSDTKGRLIVSIKSYLASRLFTTTNIHGRNYSLEELISIILGRLRKAVADQFGTKSTRVVMGRPVRFSGAETEADETLALQRLSSAAKLAGFSEILFEYEPVAAAYQYETKLDHDELVLIGDFGGGTSDFTLARLGPNRGQDQNPVIGTSGVAIAGDTFDS
;
A
#
# COMPACT_ATOMS: atom_id res chain seq x y z
N MET A 1 16.53 -3.75 39.54
CA MET A 1 16.64 -4.43 38.23
C MET A 1 15.28 -4.24 37.54
N TYR A 2 15.08 -3.12 36.83
CA TYR A 2 13.84 -2.85 36.13
C TYR A 2 13.84 -3.63 34.81
N SER A 3 12.90 -4.56 34.68
CA SER A 3 12.63 -5.29 33.45
C SER A 3 12.26 -4.28 32.36
N VAL A 4 13.09 -4.18 31.34
CA VAL A 4 12.76 -3.51 30.09
C VAL A 4 11.68 -4.38 29.41
N ARG A 5 10.41 -4.15 29.73
CA ARG A 5 9.29 -4.69 28.95
C ARG A 5 9.44 -4.11 27.55
N SER A 6 9.57 -4.99 26.58
CA SER A 6 9.72 -4.64 25.18
C SER A 6 8.55 -3.78 24.73
N VAL A 7 8.79 -2.49 24.55
CA VAL A 7 7.85 -1.46 24.01
C VAL A 7 7.41 -1.79 22.57
N HIS A 8 7.97 -2.84 21.96
CA HIS A 8 7.82 -3.14 20.53
C HIS A 8 6.56 -3.92 20.13
N ASN A 9 5.73 -4.37 21.08
CA ASN A 9 4.54 -5.18 20.74
C ASN A 9 3.23 -4.38 20.54
N ASP A 10 3.22 -3.10 20.93
CA ASP A 10 2.01 -2.25 20.86
C ASP A 10 1.98 -1.29 19.66
N CYS A 11 3.00 -1.35 18.81
CA CYS A 11 3.05 -0.53 17.61
C CYS A 11 2.10 -1.06 16.53
N VAL A 12 1.47 -0.14 15.80
CA VAL A 12 0.62 -0.43 14.64
C VAL A 12 1.32 0.05 13.38
N ILE A 13 1.27 -0.76 12.34
CA ILE A 13 1.78 -0.39 11.02
C ILE A 13 0.65 0.26 10.23
N GLY A 14 0.91 1.47 9.69
CA GLY A 14 0.06 2.12 8.70
C GLY A 14 0.62 1.83 7.31
N LEU A 15 -0.21 1.41 6.37
CA LEU A 15 0.22 1.08 5.02
C LEU A 15 -0.74 1.65 3.99
N ASP A 16 -0.23 2.50 3.14
CA ASP A 16 -0.86 2.93 1.90
C ASP A 16 -0.29 2.12 0.75
N PHE A 17 -1.11 1.26 0.15
CA PHE A 17 -0.76 0.48 -1.04
C PHE A 17 -1.40 1.11 -2.27
N GLY A 18 -0.68 2.03 -2.91
CA GLY A 18 -1.14 2.74 -4.10
C GLY A 18 -0.90 1.98 -5.40
N THR A 19 -1.59 2.40 -6.47
CA THR A 19 -1.41 1.86 -7.84
C THR A 19 0.00 2.14 -8.35
N THR A 20 0.49 3.35 -8.14
CA THR A 20 1.78 3.83 -8.62
C THR A 20 2.83 3.83 -7.53
N ASP A 21 2.51 4.39 -6.37
CA ASP A 21 3.38 4.53 -5.22
C ASP A 21 2.70 4.00 -3.96
N SER A 22 3.50 3.45 -3.07
CA SER A 22 3.08 2.98 -1.75
C SER A 22 3.90 3.66 -0.66
N ALA A 23 3.33 3.75 0.53
CA ALA A 23 4.03 4.23 1.71
C ALA A 23 3.72 3.34 2.92
N ILE A 24 4.68 3.25 3.85
CA ILE A 24 4.49 2.49 5.08
C ILE A 24 5.06 3.28 6.25
N ALA A 25 4.35 3.24 7.37
CA ALA A 25 4.74 3.91 8.59
C ALA A 25 4.56 3.00 9.80
N ILE A 26 5.26 3.31 10.88
CA ILE A 26 4.99 2.77 12.20
C ILE A 26 4.37 3.86 13.08
N ALA A 27 3.31 3.53 13.79
CA ALA A 27 2.76 4.38 14.84
C ALA A 27 3.09 3.76 16.21
N ASP A 28 3.70 4.58 17.07
CA ASP A 28 4.02 4.21 18.43
C ASP A 28 2.78 4.32 19.35
N PRO A 29 2.86 3.84 20.63
CA PRO A 29 1.77 3.98 21.60
C PRO A 29 1.38 5.44 21.91
N GLN A 30 2.27 6.41 21.67
CA GLN A 30 2.04 7.84 21.80
C GLN A 30 1.36 8.44 20.56
N ARG A 31 0.98 7.60 19.58
CA ARG A 31 0.34 7.96 18.30
C ARG A 31 1.21 8.84 17.38
N GLN A 32 2.52 8.80 17.55
CA GLN A 32 3.44 9.41 16.60
C GLN A 32 3.71 8.45 15.45
N ALA A 33 3.47 8.88 14.23
CA ALA A 33 3.70 8.09 13.03
C ALA A 33 5.04 8.49 12.39
N THR A 34 5.85 7.48 12.06
CA THR A 34 7.12 7.67 11.36
C THR A 34 7.12 6.84 10.07
N LEU A 35 7.32 7.51 8.94
CA LEU A 35 7.42 6.86 7.63
C LEU A 35 8.73 6.08 7.51
N ALA A 36 8.67 4.90 6.92
CA ALA A 36 9.87 4.21 6.47
C ALA A 36 10.46 4.90 5.25
N SER A 37 11.78 4.82 5.11
CA SER A 37 12.52 5.37 3.99
C SER A 37 13.13 4.27 3.12
N PHE A 38 13.29 4.56 1.85
CA PHE A 38 13.83 3.66 0.84
C PHE A 38 14.98 4.35 0.10
N THR A 39 16.14 3.70 0.06
CA THR A 39 17.33 4.25 -0.61
C THR A 39 17.62 3.46 -1.87
N SER A 40 17.79 4.14 -2.99
CA SER A 40 18.20 3.55 -4.26
C SER A 40 18.99 4.59 -5.06
N GLY A 41 20.10 4.19 -5.67
CA GLY A 41 20.94 5.08 -6.50
C GLY A 41 21.45 6.33 -5.78
N GLY A 42 21.63 6.27 -4.45
CA GLY A 42 22.07 7.41 -3.64
C GLY A 42 20.97 8.41 -3.24
N SER A 43 19.72 8.19 -3.68
CA SER A 43 18.55 8.99 -3.28
C SER A 43 17.73 8.24 -2.25
N THR A 44 17.18 8.98 -1.28
CA THR A 44 16.29 8.44 -0.25
C THR A 44 14.91 9.10 -0.36
N ALA A 45 13.86 8.28 -0.35
CA ALA A 45 12.48 8.73 -0.41
C ALA A 45 11.62 7.94 0.60
N THR A 46 10.48 8.49 0.99
CA THR A 46 9.47 7.80 1.82
C THR A 46 8.39 7.12 0.97
N SER A 47 8.46 7.30 -0.33
CA SER A 47 7.61 6.65 -1.33
C SER A 47 8.31 5.41 -1.89
N PHE A 48 7.55 4.34 -2.07
CA PHE A 48 7.97 3.08 -2.63
C PHE A 48 7.16 2.78 -3.89
N ARG A 49 7.81 2.74 -5.06
CA ARG A 49 7.13 2.44 -6.32
C ARG A 49 6.48 1.05 -6.27
N SER A 50 5.18 0.97 -6.58
CA SER A 50 4.40 -0.28 -6.58
C SER A 50 4.70 -1.13 -7.82
N ILE A 51 5.97 -1.47 -8.01
CA ILE A 51 6.52 -2.14 -9.20
C ILE A 51 7.24 -3.42 -8.79
N LEU A 52 7.12 -4.46 -9.62
CA LEU A 52 7.91 -5.67 -9.54
C LEU A 52 8.72 -5.87 -10.82
N TYR A 53 9.94 -6.33 -10.66
CA TYR A 53 10.78 -6.77 -11.76
C TYR A 53 11.27 -8.19 -11.52
N PHE A 54 11.01 -9.05 -12.49
CA PHE A 54 11.50 -10.42 -12.55
C PHE A 54 12.63 -10.45 -13.59
N PRO A 55 13.89 -10.50 -13.15
CA PRO A 55 15.03 -10.60 -14.06
C PRO A 55 14.95 -11.85 -14.93
N PRO A 56 15.58 -11.88 -16.11
CA PRO A 56 15.64 -13.08 -16.93
C PRO A 56 16.33 -14.22 -16.16
N LYS A 57 16.01 -15.46 -16.52
CA LYS A 57 16.76 -16.60 -16.00
C LYS A 57 18.21 -16.50 -16.43
N ASP A 58 19.10 -16.80 -15.52
CA ASP A 58 20.50 -16.98 -15.89
C ASP A 58 20.63 -18.15 -16.88
N LYS A 59 21.13 -17.86 -18.07
CA LYS A 59 21.28 -18.83 -19.15
C LYS A 59 22.30 -19.93 -18.80
N THR A 60 23.24 -19.63 -17.90
CA THR A 60 24.36 -20.54 -17.57
C THR A 60 23.98 -21.50 -16.44
N SER A 61 23.35 -21.02 -15.40
CA SER A 61 22.98 -21.81 -14.21
C SER A 61 21.54 -22.31 -14.21
N GLY A 62 20.68 -21.73 -15.06
CA GLY A 62 19.22 -21.97 -15.05
C GLY A 62 18.53 -21.47 -13.79
N THR A 63 19.26 -20.84 -12.88
CA THR A 63 18.72 -20.31 -11.62
C THR A 63 17.89 -19.07 -11.88
N ARG A 64 16.84 -18.90 -11.06
CA ARG A 64 16.05 -17.68 -11.07
C ARG A 64 16.74 -16.63 -10.22
N ALA A 65 16.96 -15.46 -10.81
CA ALA A 65 17.37 -14.31 -10.02
C ALA A 65 16.24 -13.88 -9.07
N GLU A 66 16.61 -13.26 -7.98
CA GLU A 66 15.66 -12.74 -6.99
C GLU A 66 14.75 -11.68 -7.62
N THR A 67 13.45 -11.77 -7.34
CA THR A 67 12.46 -10.75 -7.75
C THR A 67 12.76 -9.43 -7.03
N LYS A 68 12.85 -8.35 -7.78
CA LYS A 68 13.05 -7.00 -7.27
C LYS A 68 11.72 -6.29 -7.16
N ALA A 69 11.62 -5.38 -6.18
CA ALA A 69 10.42 -4.56 -5.97
C ALA A 69 10.82 -3.11 -5.67
N GLY A 70 9.93 -2.17 -5.97
CA GLY A 70 10.13 -0.77 -5.67
C GLY A 70 11.29 -0.13 -6.45
N PRO A 71 12.07 0.76 -5.81
CA PRO A 71 13.19 1.44 -6.46
C PRO A 71 14.26 0.49 -7.02
N GLU A 72 14.50 -0.65 -6.35
CA GLU A 72 15.44 -1.67 -6.85
C GLU A 72 14.95 -2.32 -8.15
N ALA A 73 13.64 -2.46 -8.33
CA ALA A 73 13.07 -3.01 -9.56
C ALA A 73 13.34 -2.11 -10.76
N ILE A 74 13.21 -0.80 -10.57
CA ILE A 74 13.50 0.20 -11.61
C ILE A 74 14.98 0.17 -11.97
N ALA A 75 15.87 0.29 -10.98
CA ALA A 75 17.31 0.26 -11.20
C ALA A 75 17.73 -1.01 -11.95
N SER A 76 17.31 -2.18 -11.47
CA SER A 76 17.66 -3.45 -12.13
C SER A 76 17.07 -3.59 -13.53
N TYR A 77 15.87 -3.02 -13.79
CA TYR A 77 15.30 -3.03 -15.14
C TYR A 77 16.07 -2.14 -16.10
N LEU A 78 16.53 -0.97 -15.64
CA LEU A 78 17.29 -0.03 -16.48
C LEU A 78 18.69 -0.55 -16.78
N ASP A 79 19.37 -1.14 -15.80
CA ASP A 79 20.74 -1.65 -15.92
C ASP A 79 20.84 -2.98 -16.69
N SER A 80 19.71 -3.65 -16.95
CA SER A 80 19.71 -4.97 -17.60
C SER A 80 19.77 -4.87 -19.12
N ASP A 81 20.76 -5.50 -19.75
CA ASP A 81 20.85 -5.63 -21.20
C ASP A 81 19.74 -6.51 -21.78
N THR A 82 19.37 -7.57 -21.05
CA THR A 82 18.26 -8.46 -21.42
C THR A 82 17.06 -8.17 -20.52
N LYS A 83 15.99 -7.63 -21.09
CA LYS A 83 14.82 -7.26 -20.32
C LYS A 83 14.08 -8.49 -19.81
N GLY A 84 13.84 -8.50 -18.49
CA GLY A 84 12.95 -9.42 -17.81
C GLY A 84 11.48 -8.96 -17.87
N ARG A 85 10.66 -9.46 -16.95
CA ARG A 85 9.24 -9.08 -16.85
C ARG A 85 9.08 -7.96 -15.81
N LEU A 86 8.68 -6.78 -16.27
CA LEU A 86 8.26 -5.67 -15.40
C LEU A 86 6.74 -5.75 -15.21
N ILE A 87 6.27 -5.53 -13.97
CA ILE A 87 4.86 -5.48 -13.60
C ILE A 87 4.61 -4.16 -12.89
N VAL A 88 3.62 -3.43 -13.38
CA VAL A 88 3.21 -2.10 -12.88
C VAL A 88 1.70 -2.09 -12.67
N SER A 89 1.19 -1.10 -11.93
CA SER A 89 -0.25 -0.82 -11.75
C SER A 89 -1.08 -2.04 -11.27
N ILE A 90 -0.46 -2.91 -10.47
CA ILE A 90 -1.02 -4.21 -10.09
C ILE A 90 -2.29 -4.07 -9.23
N LYS A 91 -2.42 -2.97 -8.46
CA LYS A 91 -3.60 -2.66 -7.63
C LYS A 91 -4.88 -2.56 -8.47
N SER A 92 -4.77 -2.08 -9.72
CA SER A 92 -5.91 -1.91 -10.63
C SER A 92 -6.63 -3.21 -11.01
N TYR A 93 -6.00 -4.37 -10.77
CA TYR A 93 -6.59 -5.67 -11.06
C TYR A 93 -7.32 -6.31 -9.88
N LEU A 94 -7.34 -5.68 -8.70
CA LEU A 94 -7.93 -6.27 -7.49
C LEU A 94 -9.40 -6.63 -7.66
N ALA A 95 -10.20 -5.78 -8.31
CA ALA A 95 -11.62 -6.03 -8.59
C ALA A 95 -11.86 -6.89 -9.84
N SER A 96 -10.85 -7.15 -10.67
CA SER A 96 -11.00 -7.83 -11.95
C SER A 96 -11.17 -9.34 -11.78
N ARG A 97 -12.33 -9.87 -12.15
CA ARG A 97 -12.59 -11.32 -12.17
C ARG A 97 -11.84 -12.05 -13.27
N LEU A 98 -11.35 -11.32 -14.27
CA LEU A 98 -10.62 -11.90 -15.41
C LEU A 98 -9.18 -12.22 -15.06
N PHE A 99 -8.61 -11.57 -14.05
CA PHE A 99 -7.24 -11.87 -13.62
C PHE A 99 -7.26 -13.06 -12.65
N THR A 100 -6.77 -14.19 -13.09
CA THR A 100 -6.58 -15.39 -12.25
C THR A 100 -5.11 -15.59 -11.91
N THR A 101 -4.27 -15.79 -12.92
CA THR A 101 -2.82 -15.95 -12.74
C THR A 101 -2.08 -15.36 -13.93
N THR A 102 -0.79 -15.08 -13.75
CA THR A 102 0.13 -14.74 -14.84
C THR A 102 1.35 -15.64 -14.81
N ASN A 103 1.80 -16.10 -15.98
CA ASN A 103 3.01 -16.91 -16.08
C ASN A 103 4.25 -16.04 -16.19
N ILE A 104 5.20 -16.25 -15.27
CA ILE A 104 6.48 -15.55 -15.28
C ILE A 104 7.59 -16.61 -15.20
N HIS A 105 8.34 -16.72 -16.28
CA HIS A 105 9.45 -17.67 -16.40
C HIS A 105 9.07 -19.13 -16.09
N GLY A 106 7.83 -19.55 -16.47
CA GLY A 106 7.32 -20.90 -16.25
C GLY A 106 6.76 -21.18 -14.86
N ARG A 107 6.57 -20.14 -14.01
CA ARG A 107 5.80 -20.21 -12.77
C ARG A 107 4.55 -19.35 -12.88
N ASN A 108 3.43 -19.88 -12.49
CA ASN A 108 2.18 -19.12 -12.37
C ASN A 108 2.16 -18.41 -11.03
N TYR A 109 1.82 -17.13 -11.05
CA TYR A 109 1.63 -16.27 -9.90
C TYR A 109 0.19 -15.79 -9.85
N SER A 110 -0.45 -15.90 -8.71
CA SER A 110 -1.72 -15.22 -8.47
C SER A 110 -1.48 -13.72 -8.24
N LEU A 111 -2.57 -12.93 -8.29
CA LEU A 111 -2.51 -11.51 -7.99
C LEU A 111 -2.05 -11.27 -6.54
N GLU A 112 -2.55 -12.08 -5.62
CA GLU A 112 -2.24 -12.02 -4.20
C GLU A 112 -0.76 -12.33 -3.94
N GLU A 113 -0.18 -13.31 -4.62
CA GLU A 113 1.25 -13.62 -4.53
C GLU A 113 2.11 -12.44 -5.03
N LEU A 114 1.73 -11.82 -6.15
CA LEU A 114 2.48 -10.67 -6.68
C LEU A 114 2.41 -9.47 -5.73
N ILE A 115 1.22 -9.12 -5.25
CA ILE A 115 1.04 -8.03 -4.30
C ILE A 115 1.80 -8.33 -3.00
N SER A 116 1.78 -9.58 -2.52
CA SER A 116 2.47 -9.97 -1.29
C SER A 116 3.98 -9.73 -1.34
N ILE A 117 4.61 -9.77 -2.51
CA ILE A 117 6.04 -9.46 -2.67
C ILE A 117 6.29 -7.97 -2.35
N ILE A 118 5.44 -7.06 -2.86
CA ILE A 118 5.54 -5.62 -2.56
C ILE A 118 5.32 -5.39 -1.08
N LEU A 119 4.20 -5.89 -0.53
CA LEU A 119 3.84 -5.72 0.88
C LEU A 119 4.91 -6.31 1.82
N GLY A 120 5.51 -7.43 1.45
CA GLY A 120 6.60 -8.07 2.20
C GLY A 120 7.87 -7.21 2.23
N ARG A 121 8.20 -6.52 1.13
CA ARG A 121 9.33 -5.57 1.10
C ARG A 121 9.05 -4.34 1.98
N LEU A 122 7.84 -3.80 1.92
CA LEU A 122 7.42 -2.70 2.77
C LEU A 122 7.47 -3.08 4.26
N ARG A 123 6.91 -4.23 4.63
CA ARG A 123 6.95 -4.74 6.00
C ARG A 123 8.39 -4.97 6.49
N LYS A 124 9.25 -5.54 5.63
CA LYS A 124 10.66 -5.73 5.95
C LYS A 124 11.37 -4.40 6.21
N ALA A 125 11.10 -3.37 5.42
CA ALA A 125 11.71 -2.05 5.62
C ALA A 125 11.37 -1.47 7.00
N VAL A 126 10.11 -1.57 7.44
CA VAL A 126 9.69 -1.13 8.79
C VAL A 126 10.37 -1.97 9.88
N ALA A 127 10.43 -3.29 9.69
CA ALA A 127 11.10 -4.17 10.66
C ALA A 127 12.60 -3.84 10.80
N ASP A 128 13.28 -3.62 9.67
CA ASP A 128 14.72 -3.32 9.66
C ASP A 128 15.03 -1.94 10.24
N GLN A 129 14.21 -0.91 9.93
CA GLN A 129 14.48 0.48 10.35
C GLN A 129 14.07 0.76 11.79
N PHE A 130 12.98 0.15 12.25
CA PHE A 130 12.40 0.46 13.56
C PHE A 130 12.49 -0.71 14.56
N GLY A 131 13.03 -1.86 14.16
CA GLY A 131 13.18 -3.02 15.04
C GLY A 131 11.86 -3.67 15.48
N THR A 132 10.73 -3.33 14.83
CA THR A 132 9.42 -3.85 15.21
C THR A 132 9.17 -5.27 14.72
N LYS A 133 8.44 -6.04 15.52
CA LYS A 133 7.91 -7.35 15.15
C LYS A 133 6.40 -7.33 14.95
N SER A 134 5.80 -6.13 14.91
CA SER A 134 4.35 -6.00 14.75
C SER A 134 3.88 -6.66 13.45
N THR A 135 2.76 -7.36 13.56
CA THR A 135 2.02 -7.95 12.44
C THR A 135 0.63 -7.33 12.29
N ARG A 136 0.37 -6.25 13.05
CA ARG A 136 -0.86 -5.46 13.00
C ARG A 136 -0.70 -4.35 11.99
N VAL A 137 -1.65 -4.25 11.05
CA VAL A 137 -1.62 -3.22 10.01
C VAL A 137 -2.98 -2.59 9.82
N VAL A 138 -2.99 -1.26 9.67
CA VAL A 138 -4.11 -0.51 9.10
C VAL A 138 -3.72 -0.19 7.65
N MET A 139 -4.48 -0.72 6.70
CA MET A 139 -4.24 -0.53 5.28
C MET A 139 -5.23 0.45 4.69
N GLY A 140 -4.72 1.39 3.92
CA GLY A 140 -5.53 2.25 3.07
C GLY A 140 -6.27 1.44 1.99
N ARG A 141 -7.52 1.83 1.74
CA ARG A 141 -8.31 1.38 0.60
C ARG A 141 -8.97 2.58 -0.08
N PRO A 142 -9.12 2.58 -1.41
CA PRO A 142 -9.91 3.62 -2.07
C PRO A 142 -11.38 3.52 -1.65
N VAL A 143 -12.13 4.59 -1.86
CA VAL A 143 -13.60 4.57 -1.70
C VAL A 143 -14.20 3.54 -2.66
N ARG A 144 -13.66 3.50 -3.90
CA ARG A 144 -14.04 2.53 -4.91
C ARG A 144 -12.80 1.97 -5.60
N PHE A 145 -12.69 0.64 -5.65
CA PHE A 145 -11.58 0.02 -6.38
C PHE A 145 -11.73 0.21 -7.89
N SER A 146 -10.62 0.43 -8.57
CA SER A 146 -10.57 0.53 -10.02
C SER A 146 -11.19 -0.73 -10.66
N GLY A 147 -12.11 -0.54 -11.60
CA GLY A 147 -12.83 -1.61 -12.29
C GLY A 147 -13.89 -2.33 -11.45
N ALA A 148 -14.19 -1.89 -10.23
CA ALA A 148 -15.32 -2.41 -9.47
C ALA A 148 -16.63 -1.77 -9.97
N GLU A 149 -17.56 -2.61 -10.45
CA GLU A 149 -18.88 -2.18 -10.91
C GLU A 149 -19.96 -2.51 -9.88
N THR A 150 -19.73 -3.54 -9.08
CA THR A 150 -20.68 -4.06 -8.10
C THR A 150 -20.05 -4.15 -6.72
N GLU A 151 -20.89 -4.27 -5.68
CA GLU A 151 -20.48 -4.53 -4.30
C GLU A 151 -19.73 -5.86 -4.15
N ALA A 152 -20.04 -6.84 -5.00
CA ALA A 152 -19.34 -8.12 -5.05
C ALA A 152 -17.90 -7.97 -5.58
N ASP A 153 -17.64 -7.01 -6.46
CA ASP A 153 -16.29 -6.71 -6.97
C ASP A 153 -15.46 -5.98 -5.90
N GLU A 154 -16.08 -5.06 -5.15
CA GLU A 154 -15.46 -4.42 -3.97
C GLU A 154 -15.06 -5.46 -2.91
N THR A 155 -15.96 -6.39 -2.62
CA THR A 155 -15.70 -7.49 -1.68
C THR A 155 -14.55 -8.36 -2.16
N LEU A 156 -14.52 -8.73 -3.44
CA LEU A 156 -13.44 -9.49 -4.05
C LEU A 156 -12.08 -8.76 -3.91
N ALA A 157 -12.06 -7.46 -4.21
CA ALA A 157 -10.85 -6.66 -4.11
C ALA A 157 -10.30 -6.64 -2.67
N LEU A 158 -11.16 -6.44 -1.68
CA LEU A 158 -10.78 -6.47 -0.26
C LEU A 158 -10.28 -7.85 0.18
N GLN A 159 -10.95 -8.92 -0.23
CA GLN A 159 -10.53 -10.30 0.08
C GLN A 159 -9.14 -10.60 -0.49
N ARG A 160 -8.87 -10.21 -1.73
CA ARG A 160 -7.58 -10.38 -2.38
C ARG A 160 -6.48 -9.57 -1.68
N LEU A 161 -6.76 -8.31 -1.35
CA LEU A 161 -5.80 -7.46 -0.65
C LEU A 161 -5.50 -7.99 0.76
N SER A 162 -6.53 -8.45 1.48
CA SER A 162 -6.36 -9.12 2.77
C SER A 162 -5.52 -10.39 2.66
N SER A 163 -5.77 -11.21 1.62
CA SER A 163 -5.00 -12.44 1.38
C SER A 163 -3.54 -12.14 1.05
N ALA A 164 -3.28 -11.11 0.23
CA ALA A 164 -1.93 -10.65 -0.07
C ALA A 164 -1.19 -10.15 1.18
N ALA A 165 -1.87 -9.40 2.05
CA ALA A 165 -1.31 -8.94 3.31
C ALA A 165 -0.97 -10.11 4.26
N LYS A 166 -1.83 -11.13 4.34
CA LYS A 166 -1.54 -12.35 5.10
C LYS A 166 -0.31 -13.09 4.56
N LEU A 167 -0.21 -13.23 3.24
CA LEU A 167 0.97 -13.81 2.59
C LEU A 167 2.25 -13.00 2.86
N ALA A 168 2.15 -11.69 3.01
CA ALA A 168 3.25 -10.82 3.39
C ALA A 168 3.62 -10.89 4.89
N GLY A 169 2.84 -11.64 5.69
CA GLY A 169 3.10 -11.91 7.11
C GLY A 169 2.39 -10.96 8.08
N PHE A 170 1.37 -10.23 7.64
CA PHE A 170 0.45 -9.52 8.54
C PHE A 170 -0.61 -10.51 9.07
N SER A 171 -0.98 -10.41 10.34
CA SER A 171 -1.98 -11.29 10.97
C SER A 171 -3.25 -10.55 11.39
N GLU A 172 -3.12 -9.30 11.78
CA GLU A 172 -4.22 -8.40 12.11
C GLU A 172 -4.30 -7.30 11.04
N ILE A 173 -5.35 -7.32 10.21
CA ILE A 173 -5.50 -6.41 9.08
C ILE A 173 -6.80 -5.66 9.24
N LEU A 174 -6.70 -4.33 9.36
CA LEU A 174 -7.81 -3.41 9.33
C LEU A 174 -7.74 -2.57 8.06
N PHE A 175 -8.88 -2.21 7.51
CA PHE A 175 -8.95 -1.32 6.37
C PHE A 175 -9.57 0.02 6.78
N GLU A 176 -8.99 1.10 6.26
CA GLU A 176 -9.52 2.46 6.38
C GLU A 176 -9.55 3.11 4.99
N TYR A 177 -10.50 3.97 4.74
CA TYR A 177 -10.51 4.75 3.50
C TYR A 177 -9.32 5.70 3.42
N GLU A 178 -8.61 5.70 2.30
CA GLU A 178 -7.44 6.56 2.05
C GLU A 178 -7.74 8.05 2.33
N PRO A 179 -8.85 8.63 1.86
CA PRO A 179 -9.17 10.02 2.19
C PRO A 179 -9.50 10.25 3.68
N VAL A 180 -9.94 9.23 4.41
CA VAL A 180 -10.18 9.34 5.86
C VAL A 180 -8.85 9.43 6.62
N ALA A 181 -7.83 8.70 6.19
CA ALA A 181 -6.49 8.82 6.77
C ALA A 181 -5.92 10.24 6.58
N ALA A 182 -6.12 10.84 5.40
CA ALA A 182 -5.75 12.23 5.14
C ALA A 182 -6.55 13.21 6.02
N ALA A 183 -7.86 12.95 6.23
CA ALA A 183 -8.71 13.73 7.12
C ALA A 183 -8.16 13.77 8.54
N TYR A 184 -7.81 12.63 9.12
CA TYR A 184 -7.24 12.57 10.47
C TYR A 184 -5.94 13.37 10.60
N GLN A 185 -5.07 13.32 9.59
CA GLN A 185 -3.83 14.10 9.60
C GLN A 185 -4.11 15.61 9.54
N TYR A 186 -5.11 16.03 8.79
CA TYR A 186 -5.53 17.43 8.72
C TYR A 186 -6.16 17.89 10.03
N GLU A 187 -7.03 17.08 10.62
CA GLU A 187 -7.74 17.38 11.87
C GLU A 187 -6.79 17.71 13.03
N THR A 188 -5.58 17.11 13.07
CA THR A 188 -4.59 17.42 14.13
C THR A 188 -4.11 18.87 14.14
N LYS A 189 -4.39 19.65 13.09
CA LYS A 189 -3.98 21.05 12.94
C LYS A 189 -5.11 22.03 13.16
N LEU A 190 -6.34 21.53 13.39
CA LEU A 190 -7.52 22.37 13.54
C LEU A 190 -7.70 22.84 14.97
N ASP A 191 -8.06 24.10 15.15
CA ASP A 191 -8.47 24.72 16.41
C ASP A 191 -9.98 24.95 16.53
N HIS A 192 -10.74 24.68 15.47
CA HIS A 192 -12.20 24.76 15.39
C HIS A 192 -12.78 23.67 14.50
N ASP A 193 -14.09 23.50 14.56
CA ASP A 193 -14.79 22.52 13.72
C ASP A 193 -15.08 23.11 12.34
N GLU A 194 -14.80 22.33 11.30
CA GLU A 194 -15.10 22.72 9.91
C GLU A 194 -15.59 21.54 9.06
N LEU A 195 -16.22 21.90 7.94
CA LEU A 195 -16.63 20.98 6.91
C LEU A 195 -15.55 20.95 5.83
N VAL A 196 -14.94 19.79 5.61
CA VAL A 196 -13.79 19.64 4.70
C VAL A 196 -14.14 18.70 3.56
N LEU A 197 -13.86 19.13 2.33
CA LEU A 197 -13.86 18.25 1.16
C LEU A 197 -12.43 17.81 0.87
N ILE A 198 -12.20 16.51 0.90
CA ILE A 198 -10.91 15.88 0.62
C ILE A 198 -10.99 15.26 -0.76
N GLY A 199 -10.07 15.63 -1.64
CA GLY A 199 -9.87 15.00 -2.94
C GLY A 199 -8.56 14.22 -2.95
N ASP A 200 -8.64 12.94 -3.23
CA ASP A 200 -7.49 12.04 -3.42
C ASP A 200 -7.41 11.64 -4.89
N PHE A 201 -6.33 12.04 -5.55
CA PHE A 201 -6.09 11.81 -6.98
C PHE A 201 -4.91 10.86 -7.14
N GLY A 202 -5.20 9.56 -7.21
CA GLY A 202 -4.20 8.51 -7.36
C GLY A 202 -3.82 8.21 -8.83
N GLY A 203 -3.14 7.09 -9.06
CA GLY A 203 -2.88 6.57 -10.41
C GLY A 203 -4.11 5.91 -11.04
N GLY A 204 -4.91 5.18 -10.24
CA GLY A 204 -6.04 4.40 -10.73
C GLY A 204 -7.43 4.95 -10.38
N THR A 205 -7.56 5.74 -9.31
CA THR A 205 -8.83 6.29 -8.81
C THR A 205 -8.71 7.75 -8.44
N SER A 206 -9.85 8.45 -8.48
CA SER A 206 -10.02 9.79 -7.89
C SER A 206 -11.16 9.68 -6.88
N ASP A 207 -10.86 9.87 -5.60
CA ASP A 207 -11.77 9.69 -4.49
C ASP A 207 -12.05 11.03 -3.80
N PHE A 208 -13.32 11.26 -3.45
CA PHE A 208 -13.77 12.45 -2.75
C PHE A 208 -14.45 12.06 -1.45
N THR A 209 -14.11 12.74 -0.38
CA THR A 209 -14.72 12.55 0.93
C THR A 209 -15.11 13.88 1.53
N LEU A 210 -16.37 13.99 1.92
CA LEU A 210 -16.88 15.10 2.72
C LEU A 210 -16.85 14.68 4.19
N ALA A 211 -16.14 15.43 5.02
CA ALA A 211 -15.96 15.13 6.42
C ALA A 211 -16.18 16.37 7.29
N ARG A 212 -16.71 16.17 8.51
CA ARG A 212 -16.73 17.19 9.56
C ARG A 212 -15.58 16.90 10.50
N LEU A 213 -14.63 17.81 10.60
CA LEU A 213 -13.40 17.67 11.35
C LEU A 213 -13.29 18.79 12.38
N GLY A 214 -12.59 18.53 13.49
CA GLY A 214 -12.28 19.54 14.50
C GLY A 214 -12.29 19.02 15.92
N PRO A 215 -11.81 19.82 16.88
CA PRO A 215 -11.56 19.40 18.25
C PRO A 215 -12.83 19.15 19.06
N ASN A 216 -13.99 19.71 18.65
CA ASN A 216 -15.23 19.62 19.40
C ASN A 216 -16.14 18.46 18.95
N ARG A 217 -15.83 17.78 17.85
CA ARG A 217 -16.56 16.56 17.51
C ARG A 217 -16.20 15.45 18.49
N GLY A 218 -17.17 14.66 18.91
CA GLY A 218 -16.91 13.49 19.76
C GLY A 218 -15.96 12.52 19.08
N GLN A 219 -14.91 12.09 19.76
CA GLN A 219 -13.86 11.19 19.20
C GLN A 219 -14.43 9.86 18.69
N ASP A 220 -15.58 9.45 19.18
CA ASP A 220 -16.26 8.21 18.79
C ASP A 220 -17.21 8.37 17.58
N GLN A 221 -17.35 9.58 17.04
CA GLN A 221 -18.22 9.83 15.88
C GLN A 221 -17.40 9.71 14.58
N ASN A 222 -17.93 8.91 13.64
CA ASN A 222 -17.38 8.86 12.30
C ASN A 222 -17.38 10.26 11.68
N PRO A 223 -16.21 10.82 11.31
CA PRO A 223 -16.12 12.15 10.73
C PRO A 223 -16.73 12.23 9.32
N VAL A 224 -16.86 11.11 8.63
CA VAL A 224 -17.27 11.04 7.23
C VAL A 224 -18.76 11.25 7.10
N ILE A 225 -19.15 12.27 6.32
CA ILE A 225 -20.55 12.57 5.97
C ILE A 225 -20.93 11.83 4.69
N GLY A 226 -20.00 11.74 3.74
CA GLY A 226 -20.22 11.05 2.49
C GLY A 226 -18.92 10.86 1.70
N THR A 227 -18.93 9.87 0.82
CA THR A 227 -17.81 9.55 -0.07
C THR A 227 -18.31 9.34 -1.48
N SER A 228 -17.47 9.67 -2.48
CA SER A 228 -17.71 9.39 -3.89
C SER A 228 -16.38 9.11 -4.55
N GLY A 229 -16.31 8.08 -5.40
CA GLY A 229 -15.09 7.71 -6.11
C GLY A 229 -15.37 7.44 -7.58
N VAL A 230 -14.40 7.80 -8.43
CA VAL A 230 -14.41 7.49 -9.86
C VAL A 230 -13.13 6.74 -10.25
N ALA A 231 -13.28 5.74 -11.12
CA ALA A 231 -12.17 4.94 -11.62
C ALA A 231 -11.48 5.62 -12.82
N ILE A 232 -11.17 6.92 -12.68
CA ILE A 232 -10.44 7.73 -13.66
C ILE A 232 -9.40 8.52 -12.88
N ALA A 233 -8.14 8.38 -13.24
CA ALA A 233 -7.04 9.05 -12.57
C ALA A 233 -5.78 9.11 -13.47
N GLY A 234 -4.60 9.35 -12.89
CA GLY A 234 -3.35 9.61 -13.60
C GLY A 234 -3.04 8.63 -14.71
N ASP A 235 -3.09 7.32 -14.46
CA ASP A 235 -2.78 6.28 -15.46
C ASP A 235 -3.69 6.35 -16.71
N THR A 236 -4.90 6.92 -16.59
CA THR A 236 -5.83 7.12 -17.71
C THR A 236 -5.49 8.37 -18.53
N PHE A 237 -4.90 9.38 -17.89
CA PHE A 237 -4.51 10.62 -18.57
C PHE A 237 -3.17 10.51 -19.30
N ASP A 238 -2.33 9.52 -18.90
CA ASP A 238 -1.01 9.27 -19.47
C ASP A 238 -1.03 8.25 -20.64
N SER A 239 -2.24 7.77 -21.04
CA SER A 239 -2.44 6.69 -22.03
C SER A 239 -2.86 7.22 -23.45
#